data_06ee0484c0e47831be2194e77faaae65
#
_entry.id   06ee0484c0e47831be2194e77faaae65
#
_cell.length_a   1.000
_cell.length_b   1.000
_cell.length_c   1.000
_cell.angle_alpha   90.00
_cell.angle_beta   90.00
_cell.angle_gamma   90.00
#
_symmetry.space_group_name_H-M   'P 1'
#
loop_
_entity.id
_entity.type
_entity.pdbx_description
1 polymer ?
#
loop_
_entity_poly.entity_id
_entity_poly.type
_entity_poly.pdbx_seq_one_letter_code
_entity_poly.pdbx_strand_id
1 'polypeptide(L)'
;MQKIRLMIVDDSILFRSWMVQNLGADPRFEVVGYAVNALDAKNKLPKLKPDIMTLDIEMPGMTGLEFLREILPTHPIPVILVSSLNVRVFDALAAGAIDF
;
A
#
# COMPACT_ATOMS: atom_id res chain seq x y z
N MET A 1 -12.54 17.54 -11.20
CA MET A 1 -12.61 16.15 -10.73
C MET A 1 -11.55 15.91 -9.67
N GLN A 2 -11.95 15.31 -8.57
CA GLN A 2 -10.98 15.02 -7.51
C GLN A 2 -10.09 13.87 -7.91
N LYS A 3 -8.82 14.00 -7.58
CA LYS A 3 -7.87 12.92 -7.79
C LYS A 3 -8.01 11.84 -6.72
N ILE A 4 -7.68 10.62 -7.08
CA ILE A 4 -7.62 9.51 -6.13
C ILE A 4 -6.33 9.67 -5.31
N ARG A 5 -6.48 9.75 -4.00
CA ARG A 5 -5.36 9.95 -3.07
C ARG A 5 -4.72 8.59 -2.79
N LEU A 6 -3.47 8.46 -3.18
CA LEU A 6 -2.74 7.19 -3.14
C LEU A 6 -1.60 7.23 -2.13
N MET A 7 -1.52 6.22 -1.30
CA MET A 7 -0.38 5.99 -0.40
C MET A 7 0.38 4.75 -0.86
N ILE A 8 1.70 4.85 -0.87
CA ILE A 8 2.59 3.76 -1.30
C ILE A 8 3.35 3.23 -0.09
N VAL A 9 3.23 1.93 0.18
CA VAL A 9 3.94 1.27 1.28
C VAL A 9 4.90 0.25 0.70
N ASP A 10 6.19 0.56 0.79
CA ASP A 10 7.25 -0.28 0.21
C ASP A 10 8.58 0.06 0.88
N ASP A 11 9.37 -0.95 1.27
CA ASP A 11 10.65 -0.75 1.90
C ASP A 11 11.80 -0.53 0.90
N SER A 12 11.58 -0.82 -0.38
CA SER A 12 12.59 -0.61 -1.43
C SER A 12 12.56 0.83 -1.93
N ILE A 13 13.65 1.54 -1.74
CA ILE A 13 13.79 2.93 -2.19
C ILE A 13 13.60 3.02 -3.71
N LEU A 14 14.21 2.11 -4.45
CA LEU A 14 14.15 2.12 -5.92
C LEU A 14 12.73 1.85 -6.42
N PHE A 15 12.08 0.83 -5.89
CA PHE A 15 10.74 0.48 -6.30
C PHE A 15 9.73 1.55 -5.91
N ARG A 16 9.86 2.08 -4.71
CA ARG A 16 9.01 3.17 -4.22
C ARG A 16 9.15 4.41 -5.09
N SER A 17 10.38 4.79 -5.42
CA SER A 17 10.63 5.94 -6.31
C SER A 17 10.02 5.73 -7.69
N TRP A 18 10.17 4.52 -8.23
CA TRP A 18 9.58 4.16 -9.51
C TRP A 18 8.05 4.31 -9.48
N MET A 19 7.42 3.81 -8.43
CA MET A 19 5.97 3.90 -8.27
C MET A 19 5.50 5.36 -8.12
N VAL A 20 6.21 6.15 -7.33
CA VAL A 20 5.87 7.57 -7.16
C VAL A 20 5.94 8.30 -8.50
N GLN A 21 6.98 8.05 -9.28
CA GLN A 21 7.13 8.68 -10.59
C GLN A 21 6.03 8.25 -11.57
N ASN A 22 5.76 6.97 -11.65
CA ASN A 22 4.82 6.44 -12.64
C ASN A 22 3.37 6.70 -12.28
N LEU A 23 3.00 6.47 -11.03
CA LEU A 23 1.63 6.72 -10.60
C LEU A 23 1.35 8.21 -10.41
N GLY A 24 2.34 8.94 -9.94
CA GLY A 24 2.22 10.39 -9.79
C GLY A 24 2.11 11.15 -11.10
N ALA A 25 2.57 10.56 -12.20
CA ALA A 25 2.44 11.14 -13.54
C ALA A 25 1.02 10.97 -14.11
N ASP A 26 0.23 10.06 -13.57
CA ASP A 26 -1.14 9.84 -14.02
C ASP A 26 -2.05 10.91 -13.40
N PRO A 27 -2.77 11.70 -14.22
CA PRO A 27 -3.60 12.78 -13.69
C PRO A 27 -4.76 12.31 -12.82
N ARG A 28 -5.08 11.03 -12.80
CA ARG A 28 -6.13 10.48 -11.96
C ARG A 28 -5.70 10.30 -10.51
N PHE A 29 -4.38 10.27 -10.24
CA PHE A 29 -3.84 10.00 -8.93
C PHE A 29 -3.09 11.18 -8.35
N GLU A 30 -3.17 11.29 -7.03
CA GLU A 30 -2.30 12.15 -6.25
C GLU A 30 -1.59 11.27 -5.23
N VAL A 31 -0.27 11.16 -5.34
CA VAL A 31 0.51 10.42 -4.35
C VAL A 31 0.64 11.30 -3.12
N VAL A 32 -0.12 10.99 -2.08
CA VAL A 32 -0.17 11.83 -0.86
C VAL A 32 0.95 11.53 0.11
N GLY A 33 1.61 10.39 -0.05
CA GLY A 33 2.75 10.04 0.78
C GLY A 33 3.16 8.60 0.59
N TYR A 34 4.22 8.23 1.28
CA TYR A 34 4.71 6.86 1.26
C TYR A 34 5.14 6.44 2.66
N ALA A 35 5.22 5.13 2.86
CA ALA A 35 5.74 4.54 4.09
C ALA A 35 6.77 3.47 3.75
N VAL A 36 7.75 3.32 4.63
CA VAL A 36 8.88 2.41 4.40
C VAL A 36 8.72 1.06 5.08
N ASN A 37 7.75 0.95 5.99
CA ASN A 37 7.43 -0.30 6.68
C ASN A 37 6.03 -0.21 7.26
N ALA A 38 5.59 -1.28 7.91
CA ALA A 38 4.24 -1.36 8.47
C ALA A 38 3.98 -0.33 9.58
N LEU A 39 4.95 -0.13 10.47
CA LEU A 39 4.79 0.83 11.55
C LEU A 39 4.68 2.26 11.02
N ASP A 40 5.52 2.62 10.06
CA ASP A 40 5.48 3.92 9.41
C ASP A 40 4.12 4.14 8.73
N ALA A 41 3.61 3.12 8.03
CA ALA A 41 2.31 3.17 7.38
C ALA A 41 1.18 3.36 8.40
N LYS A 42 1.23 2.62 9.49
CA LYS A 42 0.23 2.70 10.55
C LYS A 42 0.15 4.11 11.15
N ASN A 43 1.31 4.73 11.34
CA ASN A 43 1.39 6.08 11.88
C ASN A 43 0.93 7.15 10.88
N LYS A 44 1.13 6.92 9.60
CA LYS A 44 0.77 7.89 8.55
C LYS A 44 -0.67 7.80 8.07
N LEU A 45 -1.29 6.62 8.15
CA LEU A 45 -2.66 6.42 7.67
C LEU A 45 -3.67 7.43 8.20
N PRO A 46 -3.77 7.66 9.52
CA PRO A 46 -4.74 8.61 10.04
C PRO A 46 -4.43 10.07 9.66
N LYS A 47 -3.17 10.37 9.34
CA LYS A 47 -2.77 11.71 8.94
C LYS A 47 -2.99 11.97 7.46
N LEU A 48 -2.64 11.01 6.60
CA LEU A 48 -2.72 11.16 5.16
C LEU A 48 -4.12 10.88 4.62
N LYS A 49 -4.85 9.96 5.25
CA LYS A 49 -6.22 9.57 4.85
C LYS A 49 -6.31 9.27 3.36
N PRO A 50 -5.53 8.28 2.88
CA PRO A 50 -5.57 7.94 1.46
C PRO A 50 -6.87 7.27 1.07
N ASP A 51 -7.22 7.37 -0.21
CA ASP A 51 -8.38 6.67 -0.77
C ASP A 51 -8.03 5.23 -1.14
N ILE A 52 -6.76 4.97 -1.46
CA ILE A 52 -6.27 3.66 -1.86
C ILE A 52 -4.81 3.54 -1.44
N MET A 53 -4.37 2.32 -1.20
CA MET A 53 -3.00 2.05 -0.78
C MET A 53 -2.41 0.92 -1.63
N THR A 54 -1.17 1.10 -2.10
CA THR A 54 -0.38 -0.02 -2.60
C THR A 54 0.47 -0.54 -1.45
N LEU A 55 0.60 -1.84 -1.34
CA LEU A 55 1.25 -2.46 -0.19
C LEU A 55 2.17 -3.57 -0.64
N ASP A 56 3.45 -3.44 -0.33
CA ASP A 56 4.43 -4.48 -0.55
C ASP A 56 4.19 -5.63 0.44
N ILE A 57 4.21 -6.85 -0.07
CA ILE A 57 4.00 -8.04 0.76
C ILE A 57 5.20 -8.31 1.64
N GLU A 58 6.40 -8.08 1.14
CA GLU A 58 7.62 -8.38 1.86
C GLU A 58 8.23 -7.11 2.46
N MET A 59 8.07 -6.95 3.75
CA MET A 59 8.65 -5.85 4.52
C MET A 59 9.31 -6.38 5.78
N PRO A 60 10.38 -5.73 6.25
CA PRO A 60 11.02 -6.14 7.51
C PRO A 60 10.08 -5.97 8.70
N GLY A 61 10.11 -6.92 9.62
CA GLY A 61 9.35 -6.89 10.84
C GLY A 61 7.95 -7.45 10.71
N MET A 62 7.12 -6.83 9.90
CA MET A 62 5.74 -7.28 9.67
C MET A 62 5.50 -7.39 8.17
N THR A 63 5.04 -8.55 7.70
CA THR A 63 4.73 -8.72 6.28
C THR A 63 3.54 -7.87 5.88
N GLY A 64 3.40 -7.62 4.57
CA GLY A 64 2.25 -6.89 4.06
C GLY A 64 0.93 -7.57 4.39
N LEU A 65 0.89 -8.91 4.37
CA LEU A 65 -0.31 -9.66 4.71
C LEU A 65 -0.69 -9.50 6.17
N GLU A 66 0.29 -9.55 7.07
CA GLU A 66 0.05 -9.33 8.50
C GLU A 66 -0.45 -7.91 8.76
N PHE A 67 0.18 -6.93 8.12
CA PHE A 67 -0.23 -5.54 8.23
C PHE A 67 -1.65 -5.33 7.73
N LEU A 68 -2.00 -5.95 6.59
CA LEU A 68 -3.33 -5.84 6.01
C LEU A 68 -4.40 -6.36 6.97
N ARG A 69 -4.16 -7.51 7.60
CA ARG A 69 -5.08 -8.08 8.59
C ARG A 69 -5.26 -7.18 9.81
N GLU A 70 -4.19 -6.50 10.20
CA GLU A 70 -4.23 -5.60 11.35
C GLU A 70 -4.95 -4.30 11.04
N ILE A 71 -4.75 -3.75 9.83
CA ILE A 71 -5.19 -2.39 9.54
C ILE A 71 -6.61 -2.30 8.99
N LEU A 72 -7.07 -3.27 8.21
CA LEU A 72 -8.38 -3.21 7.56
C LEU A 72 -9.55 -3.06 8.52
N PRO A 73 -9.56 -3.69 9.71
CA PRO A 73 -10.68 -3.49 10.64
C PRO A 73 -10.85 -2.04 11.11
N THR A 74 -9.76 -1.29 11.16
CA THR A 74 -9.78 0.11 11.63
C THR A 74 -9.70 1.13 10.51
N HIS A 75 -9.12 0.74 9.37
CA HIS A 75 -8.95 1.62 8.21
C HIS A 75 -9.36 0.86 6.94
N PRO A 76 -10.68 0.70 6.70
CA PRO A 76 -11.15 -0.11 5.57
C PRO A 76 -11.02 0.65 4.26
N ILE A 77 -9.85 0.60 3.65
CA ILE A 77 -9.58 1.21 2.35
C ILE A 77 -9.17 0.13 1.35
N PRO A 78 -9.41 0.34 0.05
CA PRO A 78 -8.91 -0.57 -0.98
C PRO A 78 -7.40 -0.68 -0.94
N VAL A 79 -6.89 -1.90 -1.02
CA VAL A 79 -5.46 -2.18 -0.99
C VAL A 79 -5.08 -3.04 -2.19
N ILE A 80 -4.05 -2.61 -2.91
CA ILE A 80 -3.46 -3.37 -4.00
C ILE A 80 -2.13 -3.92 -3.50
N LEU A 81 -2.02 -5.24 -3.44
CA LEU A 81 -0.78 -5.88 -3.04
C LEU A 81 0.18 -5.94 -4.22
N VAL A 82 1.45 -5.65 -3.93
CA VAL A 82 2.51 -5.64 -4.92
C VAL A 82 3.64 -6.52 -4.44
N SER A 83 4.13 -7.40 -5.31
CA SER A 83 5.27 -8.24 -4.99
C SER A 83 6.00 -8.66 -6.25
N SER A 84 7.31 -8.76 -6.16
CA SER A 84 8.14 -9.33 -7.22
C SER A 84 8.28 -10.85 -7.10
N LEU A 85 7.78 -11.44 -6.02
CA LEU A 85 7.90 -12.86 -5.75
C LEU A 85 6.58 -13.59 -5.98
N ASN A 86 6.66 -14.92 -6.05
CA ASN A 86 5.47 -15.77 -6.13
C ASN A 86 4.66 -15.61 -4.86
N VAL A 87 3.48 -15.08 -5.02
CA VAL A 87 2.63 -14.76 -3.90
C VAL A 87 1.53 -15.79 -3.78
N ARG A 88 1.17 -16.08 -2.56
CA ARG A 88 0.02 -16.90 -2.27
C ARG A 88 -1.24 -16.05 -2.44
N VAL A 89 -1.72 -16.02 -3.67
CA VAL A 89 -2.84 -15.17 -4.08
C VAL A 89 -4.07 -15.39 -3.19
N PHE A 90 -4.34 -16.64 -2.85
CA PHE A 90 -5.49 -16.96 -2.01
C PHE A 90 -5.34 -16.38 -0.61
N ASP A 91 -4.13 -16.39 -0.05
CA ASP A 91 -3.87 -15.78 1.25
C ASP A 91 -4.06 -14.27 1.19
N ALA A 92 -3.61 -13.64 0.10
CA ALA A 92 -3.77 -12.21 -0.10
C ALA A 92 -5.25 -11.81 -0.17
N LEU A 93 -6.04 -12.53 -0.94
CA LEU A 93 -7.48 -12.27 -1.07
C LEU A 93 -8.20 -12.52 0.24
N ALA A 94 -7.84 -13.59 0.94
CA ALA A 94 -8.42 -13.90 2.24
C ALA A 94 -8.10 -12.83 3.29
N ALA A 95 -6.98 -12.12 3.15
CA ALA A 95 -6.60 -11.04 4.05
C ALA A 95 -7.32 -9.73 3.71
N GLY A 96 -8.05 -9.67 2.59
CA GLY A 96 -8.89 -8.52 2.23
C GLY A 96 -8.38 -7.67 1.07
N ALA A 97 -7.35 -8.13 0.35
CA ALA A 97 -6.90 -7.42 -0.84
C ALA A 97 -7.94 -7.52 -1.95
N ILE A 98 -8.10 -6.43 -2.73
CA ILE A 98 -9.03 -6.40 -3.84
C ILE A 98 -8.36 -6.72 -5.18
N ASP A 99 -7.04 -6.63 -5.23
CA ASP A 99 -6.26 -6.93 -6.42
C ASP A 99 -4.82 -7.25 -6.03
N PHE A 100 -4.10 -7.74 -6.99
CA PHE A 100 -2.75 -8.25 -6.76
C PHE A 100 -1.78 -7.78 -7.83
#